data_1c978058f9f3990493671f16969a57f8
#
_entry.id   1c978058f9f3990493671f16969a57f8
#
_cell.length_a   1.000
_cell.length_b   1.000
_cell.length_c   1.000
_cell.angle_alpha   90.00
_cell.angle_beta   90.00
_cell.angle_gamma   90.00
#
_symmetry.space_group_name_H-M   'P 1'
#
loop_
_entity.id
_entity.type
_entity.pdbx_description
1 polymer ?
#
loop_
_entity_poly.entity_id
_entity_poly.type
_entity_poly.pdbx_seq_one_letter_code
_entity_poly.pdbx_strand_id
1 'polypeptide(L)'
;MLKVMLVDDEPYTLQGLQVIIDWESGGFEIAAVCSNGKEALKYLADNQVDLIISDIKMPEMNGLELLETIKREKISDAAFVLLTGYDDFQYTQRAIRNGCLDYIL
;
A
#
# COMPACT_ATOMS: atom_id res chain seq x y z
N MET A 1 3.95 -11.76 14.32
CA MET A 1 2.86 -11.29 13.47
C MET A 1 3.40 -10.72 12.17
N LEU A 2 2.62 -10.87 11.11
CA LEU A 2 2.96 -10.25 9.83
C LEU A 2 2.76 -8.74 9.93
N LYS A 3 3.66 -7.98 9.35
CA LYS A 3 3.66 -6.53 9.45
C LYS A 3 2.99 -5.90 8.23
N VAL A 4 2.08 -4.96 8.48
CA VAL A 4 1.32 -4.26 7.45
C VAL A 4 1.67 -2.79 7.44
N MET A 5 1.87 -2.23 6.24
CA MET A 5 1.99 -0.78 6.05
C MET A 5 0.77 -0.28 5.29
N LEU A 6 0.14 0.75 5.81
CA LEU A 6 -0.98 1.43 5.16
C LEU A 6 -0.50 2.74 4.58
N VAL A 7 -0.85 3.02 3.31
CA VAL A 7 -0.46 4.25 2.62
C VAL A 7 -1.70 4.89 2.00
N ASP A 8 -2.05 6.09 2.46
CA ASP A 8 -3.19 6.83 1.95
C ASP A 8 -3.04 8.29 2.37
N ASP A 9 -3.37 9.22 1.49
CA ASP A 9 -3.30 10.65 1.81
C ASP A 9 -4.53 11.15 2.57
N GLU A 10 -5.55 10.30 2.71
CA GLU A 10 -6.78 10.66 3.39
C GLU A 10 -6.77 10.13 4.83
N PRO A 11 -6.66 11.01 5.84
CA PRO A 11 -6.55 10.55 7.25
C PRO A 11 -7.72 9.72 7.73
N TYR A 12 -8.93 10.03 7.27
CA TYR A 12 -10.11 9.28 7.69
C TYR A 12 -10.10 7.85 7.17
N THR A 13 -9.60 7.65 5.94
CA THR A 13 -9.45 6.31 5.38
C THR A 13 -8.45 5.49 6.18
N LEU A 14 -7.31 6.08 6.50
CA LEU A 14 -6.30 5.42 7.33
C LEU A 14 -6.85 5.02 8.69
N GLN A 15 -7.56 5.94 9.34
CA GLN A 15 -8.17 5.69 10.63
C GLN A 15 -9.21 4.58 10.54
N GLY A 16 -10.05 4.62 9.52
CA GLY A 16 -11.08 3.61 9.29
C GLY A 16 -10.49 2.22 9.08
N LEU A 17 -9.45 2.11 8.27
CA LEU A 17 -8.80 0.82 8.02
C LEU A 17 -8.20 0.24 9.29
N GLN A 18 -7.67 1.06 10.18
CA GLN A 18 -7.09 0.60 11.43
C GLN A 18 -8.15 0.10 12.42
N VAL A 19 -9.36 0.67 12.37
CA VAL A 19 -10.42 0.36 13.34
C VAL A 19 -11.35 -0.73 12.84
N ILE A 20 -11.74 -0.69 11.56
CA ILE A 20 -12.75 -1.60 11.01
C ILE A 20 -12.23 -3.02 10.86
N ILE A 21 -10.97 -3.17 10.50
CA ILE A 21 -10.37 -4.47 10.26
C ILE A 21 -9.71 -4.98 11.54
N ASP A 22 -10.07 -6.19 11.94
CA ASP A 22 -9.42 -6.84 13.07
C ASP A 22 -8.12 -7.52 12.58
N TRP A 23 -7.09 -6.72 12.43
CA TRP A 23 -5.79 -7.18 11.93
C TRP A 23 -5.19 -8.28 12.80
N GLU A 24 -5.31 -8.11 14.10
CA GLU A 24 -4.69 -9.00 15.06
C GLU A 24 -5.24 -10.43 14.97
N SER A 25 -6.54 -10.58 14.81
CA SER A 25 -7.14 -11.92 14.67
C SER A 25 -6.73 -12.61 13.38
N GLY A 26 -6.32 -11.85 12.36
CA GLY A 26 -5.78 -12.39 11.12
C GLY A 26 -4.28 -12.66 11.17
N GLY A 27 -3.61 -12.38 12.28
CA GLY A 27 -2.17 -12.57 12.42
C GLY A 27 -1.34 -11.40 11.92
N PHE A 28 -1.93 -10.20 11.80
CA PHE A 28 -1.26 -9.00 11.32
C PHE A 28 -1.14 -7.94 12.39
N GLU A 29 -0.12 -7.10 12.26
CA GLU A 29 -0.02 -5.88 13.05
C GLU A 29 0.29 -4.70 12.11
N ILE A 30 -0.27 -3.53 12.43
CA ILE A 30 0.02 -2.32 11.68
C ILE A 30 1.39 -1.81 12.11
N ALA A 31 2.38 -1.93 11.23
CA ALA A 31 3.74 -1.50 11.52
C ALA A 31 3.97 -0.03 11.16
N ALA A 32 3.28 0.47 10.15
CA ALA A 32 3.45 1.85 9.69
C ALA A 32 2.19 2.36 9.03
N VAL A 33 1.96 3.66 9.18
CA VAL A 33 0.86 4.38 8.52
C VAL A 33 1.49 5.60 7.86
N CYS A 34 1.42 5.65 6.53
CA CYS A 34 2.08 6.70 5.75
C CYS A 34 1.05 7.51 4.98
N SER A 35 1.29 8.81 4.86
CA SER A 35 0.38 9.74 4.18
C SER A 35 0.67 9.90 2.68
N ASN A 36 1.78 9.38 2.21
CA ASN A 36 2.18 9.51 0.80
C ASN A 36 3.26 8.49 0.45
N GLY A 37 3.56 8.41 -0.85
CA GLY A 37 4.55 7.45 -1.34
C GLY A 37 5.96 7.72 -0.84
N LYS A 38 6.31 8.99 -0.67
CA LYS A 38 7.63 9.38 -0.18
C LYS A 38 7.89 8.86 1.24
N GLU A 39 6.90 9.02 2.13
CA GLU A 39 7.00 8.49 3.49
C GLU A 39 7.12 6.96 3.47
N ALA A 40 6.36 6.31 2.59
CA ALA A 40 6.41 4.86 2.46
C ALA A 40 7.80 4.39 2.04
N LEU A 41 8.39 5.02 1.03
CA LEU A 41 9.74 4.67 0.57
C LEU A 41 10.79 4.91 1.65
N LYS A 42 10.65 6.01 2.38
CA LYS A 42 11.57 6.33 3.48
C LYS A 42 11.53 5.26 4.57
N TYR A 43 10.33 4.83 4.93
CA TYR A 43 10.17 3.77 5.94
C TYR A 43 10.77 2.45 5.46
N LEU A 44 10.51 2.08 4.22
CA LEU A 44 10.99 0.83 3.64
C LEU A 44 12.51 0.78 3.45
N ALA A 45 13.17 1.94 3.43
CA ALA A 45 14.63 1.99 3.33
C ALA A 45 15.31 1.32 4.54
N ASP A 46 14.69 1.40 5.71
CA ASP A 46 15.25 0.90 6.96
C ASP A 46 14.42 -0.18 7.65
N ASN A 47 13.27 -0.53 7.11
CA ASN A 47 12.34 -1.44 7.76
C ASN A 47 11.72 -2.41 6.75
N GLN A 48 11.39 -3.60 7.22
CA GLN A 48 10.71 -4.60 6.41
C GLN A 48 9.25 -4.73 6.83
N VAL A 49 8.37 -4.91 5.85
CA VAL A 49 6.96 -5.22 6.07
C VAL A 49 6.59 -6.40 5.19
N ASP A 50 5.48 -7.05 5.52
CA ASP A 50 5.01 -8.23 4.80
C ASP A 50 3.91 -7.90 3.81
N LEU A 51 3.16 -6.83 4.06
CA LEU A 51 2.04 -6.41 3.23
C LEU A 51 1.97 -4.89 3.18
N ILE A 52 1.76 -4.35 1.98
CA ILE A 52 1.54 -2.92 1.76
C ILE A 52 0.14 -2.77 1.18
N ILE A 53 -0.69 -1.94 1.80
CA ILE A 53 -2.01 -1.58 1.28
C ILE A 53 -1.97 -0.09 0.99
N SER A 54 -2.12 0.27 -0.28
CA SER A 54 -1.97 1.65 -0.72
C SER A 54 -3.17 2.10 -1.55
N ASP A 55 -3.60 3.34 -1.31
CA ASP A 55 -4.52 4.00 -2.21
C ASP A 55 -3.80 4.30 -3.54
N ILE A 56 -4.56 4.37 -4.63
CA ILE A 56 -4.01 4.75 -5.93
C ILE A 56 -3.85 6.25 -6.02
N LYS A 57 -4.91 7.01 -5.72
CA LYS A 57 -4.93 8.46 -5.95
C LYS A 57 -4.32 9.21 -4.78
N MET A 58 -3.04 9.53 -4.91
CA MET A 58 -2.31 10.33 -3.94
C MET A 58 -1.53 11.42 -4.67
N PRO A 59 -1.34 12.61 -4.03
CA PRO A 59 -0.54 13.68 -4.64
C PRO A 59 0.90 13.25 -4.86
N GLU A 60 1.53 13.79 -5.89
CA GLU A 60 2.94 13.62 -6.24
C GLU A 60 3.28 12.21 -6.72
N MET A 61 3.05 11.19 -5.90
CA MET A 61 3.32 9.79 -6.26
C MET A 61 2.06 8.98 -5.95
N ASN A 62 1.40 8.46 -6.98
CA ASN A 62 0.23 7.62 -6.78
C ASN A 62 0.64 6.20 -6.37
N GLY A 63 -0.35 5.39 -5.97
CA GLY A 63 -0.07 4.03 -5.48
C GLY A 63 0.57 3.13 -6.52
N LEU A 64 0.23 3.31 -7.79
CA LEU A 64 0.83 2.54 -8.87
C LEU A 64 2.30 2.91 -9.06
N GLU A 65 2.61 4.21 -9.03
CA GLU A 65 4.00 4.68 -9.12
C GLU A 65 4.83 4.18 -7.92
N LEU A 66 4.22 4.13 -6.75
CA LEU A 66 4.85 3.58 -5.57
C LEU A 66 5.21 2.10 -5.79
N LEU A 67 4.24 1.32 -6.25
CA LEU A 67 4.46 -0.10 -6.56
C LEU A 67 5.57 -0.28 -7.59
N GLU A 68 5.51 0.48 -8.68
CA GLU A 68 6.52 0.40 -9.74
C GLU A 68 7.92 0.75 -9.24
N THR A 69 8.03 1.76 -8.39
CA THR A 69 9.30 2.15 -7.80
C THR A 69 9.87 1.07 -6.90
N ILE A 70 9.01 0.49 -6.04
CA ILE A 70 9.43 -0.58 -5.14
C ILE A 70 9.96 -1.78 -5.94
N LYS A 71 9.28 -2.16 -7.00
CA LYS A 71 9.69 -3.31 -7.82
C LYS A 71 10.93 -3.02 -8.65
N ARG A 72 10.98 -1.87 -9.30
CA ARG A 72 12.11 -1.49 -10.14
C ARG A 72 13.41 -1.40 -9.35
N GLU A 73 13.35 -0.82 -8.17
CA GLU A 73 14.53 -0.60 -7.34
C GLU A 73 14.74 -1.68 -6.29
N LYS A 74 13.91 -2.71 -6.32
CA LYS A 74 14.02 -3.86 -5.41
C LYS A 74 14.06 -3.46 -3.94
N ILE A 75 13.20 -2.51 -3.57
CA ILE A 75 13.19 -1.94 -2.22
C ILE A 75 12.57 -2.91 -1.21
N SER A 76 11.55 -3.67 -1.62
CA SER A 76 10.83 -4.56 -0.72
C SER A 76 10.21 -5.73 -1.49
N ASP A 77 10.12 -6.89 -0.83
CA ASP A 77 9.44 -8.07 -1.35
C ASP A 77 8.03 -8.20 -0.79
N ALA A 78 7.52 -7.20 -0.10
CA ALA A 78 6.19 -7.23 0.50
C ALA A 78 5.12 -7.45 -0.57
N ALA A 79 4.06 -8.17 -0.20
CA ALA A 79 2.87 -8.24 -1.03
C ALA A 79 2.24 -6.86 -1.11
N PHE A 80 1.63 -6.52 -2.24
CA PHE A 80 1.10 -5.18 -2.47
C PHE A 80 -0.36 -5.27 -2.90
N VAL A 81 -1.23 -4.55 -2.20
CA VAL A 81 -2.65 -4.44 -2.51
C VAL A 81 -2.99 -2.99 -2.77
N LEU A 82 -3.68 -2.72 -3.89
CA LEU A 82 -4.14 -1.38 -4.24
C LEU A 82 -5.62 -1.21 -3.91
N LEU A 83 -5.95 -0.10 -3.28
CA LEU A 83 -7.34 0.32 -3.10
C LEU A 83 -7.67 1.28 -4.25
N THR A 84 -8.66 0.92 -5.06
CA THR A 84 -8.98 1.68 -6.28
C THR A 84 -10.43 2.11 -6.30
N GLY A 85 -10.71 3.19 -7.04
CA GLY A 85 -12.06 3.57 -7.40
C GLY A 85 -12.48 2.94 -8.72
N TYR A 86 -13.75 3.09 -9.07
CA TYR A 86 -14.29 2.52 -10.31
C TYR A 86 -13.61 3.06 -11.57
N ASP A 87 -13.06 4.26 -11.49
CA ASP A 87 -12.45 4.93 -12.64
C ASP A 87 -11.03 4.50 -12.90
N ASP A 88 -10.49 3.61 -12.07
CA ASP A 88 -9.06 3.30 -12.06
C ASP A 88 -8.72 2.00 -12.79
N PHE A 89 -9.56 1.58 -13.73
CA PHE A 89 -9.37 0.31 -14.43
C PHE A 89 -8.01 0.19 -15.13
N GLN A 90 -7.56 1.27 -15.77
CA GLN A 90 -6.26 1.28 -16.44
C GLN A 90 -5.11 1.07 -15.45
N TYR A 91 -5.23 1.67 -14.29
CA TYR A 91 -4.23 1.53 -13.23
C TYR A 91 -4.18 0.10 -12.69
N THR A 92 -5.34 -0.54 -12.54
CA THR A 92 -5.37 -1.92 -12.03
C THR A 92 -4.70 -2.88 -12.97
N GLN A 93 -4.85 -2.71 -14.29
CA GLN A 93 -4.16 -3.55 -15.26
C GLN A 93 -2.64 -3.39 -15.16
N ARG A 94 -2.15 -2.16 -15.05
CA ARG A 94 -0.73 -1.90 -14.88
C ARG A 94 -0.20 -2.46 -13.56
N ALA A 95 -1.00 -2.37 -12.49
CA ALA A 95 -0.63 -2.89 -11.19
C ALA A 95 -0.42 -4.41 -11.23
N ILE A 96 -1.31 -5.13 -11.88
CA ILE A 96 -1.19 -6.57 -12.02
C ILE A 96 0.10 -6.95 -12.76
N ARG A 97 0.41 -6.22 -13.82
CA ARG A 97 1.66 -6.44 -14.58
C ARG A 97 2.91 -6.20 -13.73
N ASN A 98 2.82 -5.32 -12.75
CA ASN A 98 3.94 -4.97 -11.88
C ASN A 98 3.98 -5.80 -10.59
N GLY A 99 3.15 -6.83 -10.49
CA GLY A 99 3.21 -7.75 -9.37
C GLY A 99 2.34 -7.36 -8.19
N CYS A 100 1.30 -6.57 -8.42
CA CYS A 100 0.29 -6.31 -7.41
C CYS A 100 -0.42 -7.63 -7.07
N LEU A 101 -0.54 -7.93 -5.79
CA LEU A 101 -1.20 -9.15 -5.35
C LEU A 101 -2.70 -9.11 -5.64
N ASP A 102 -3.31 -7.97 -5.39
CA ASP A 102 -4.75 -7.80 -5.58
C ASP A 102 -5.09 -6.31 -5.63
N TYR A 103 -6.33 -6.01 -6.02
CA TYR A 103 -6.86 -4.66 -5.96
C TYR A 103 -8.31 -4.73 -5.48
N ILE A 104 -8.75 -3.66 -4.81
CA ILE A 104 -10.10 -3.57 -4.24
C ILE A 104 -10.75 -2.30 -4.78
N LEU A 105 -11.88 -2.46 -5.41
CA LEU A 105 -12.66 -1.34 -5.95
C LEU A 105 -13.51 -0.66 -4.88
#